data_6fa355bb43d013abcd197b7b7dbbe625
#
_entry.id   6fa355bb43d013abcd197b7b7dbbe625
#
_cell.length_a   1.000
_cell.length_b   1.000
_cell.length_c   1.000
_cell.angle_alpha   90.00
_cell.angle_beta   90.00
_cell.angle_gamma   90.00
#
_symmetry.space_group_name_H-M   'P 1'
#
loop_
_entity.id
_entity.type
_entity.pdbx_description
1 polymer ?
#
loop_
_entity_poly.entity_id
_entity_poly.type
_entity_poly.pdbx_seq_one_letter_code
_entity_poly.pdbx_strand_id
1 'polypeptide(L)'
;MKMVLFYEFLLPALVGMMFSCSDVKTDVKKLEGKWNVVEVKGEKVLEEGLPQMDFNMAEKKLHGNTGCNLFNTTITLDPEDVSSITIAPGATTMMACPNMDLETSVLQSMDQVRSVKAGKDENEMLLVDQDGNVLLVLERN
;
A
#
# COMPACT_ATOMS: atom_id res chain seq x y z
N MET A 1 47.06 -50.14 22.83
CA MET A 1 46.42 -49.73 22.79
C MET A 1 45.90 -48.83 22.21
N LYS A 2 45.25 -48.60 21.90
CA LYS A 2 44.70 -47.82 21.25
C LYS A 2 43.86 -46.95 21.54
N MET A 3 43.71 -46.03 21.37
CA MET A 3 42.93 -45.20 21.55
C MET A 3 42.18 -44.71 20.65
N VAL A 4 41.34 -44.53 20.58
CA VAL A 4 40.48 -44.16 19.80
C VAL A 4 39.94 -42.98 20.02
N LEU A 5 40.05 -42.19 19.36
CA LEU A 5 39.55 -41.11 19.41
C LEU A 5 38.44 -40.82 18.81
N PHE A 6 37.64 -40.40 19.16
CA PHE A 6 36.57 -40.08 18.67
C PHE A 6 36.27 -38.89 18.56
N TYR A 7 36.04 -38.42 17.76
CA TYR A 7 35.63 -37.38 17.42
C TYR A 7 34.51 -37.21 17.10
N GLU A 8 33.78 -36.97 17.64
CA GLU A 8 32.76 -36.53 17.56
C GLU A 8 32.64 -35.38 17.16
N PHE A 9 32.35 -35.00 16.26
CA PHE A 9 32.09 -33.97 15.74
C PHE A 9 30.93 -33.56 15.85
N LEU A 10 30.51 -33.04 16.55
CA LEU A 10 29.71 -32.19 16.72
C LEU A 10 29.66 -31.25 15.80
N LEU A 11 29.07 -31.33 14.83
CA LEU A 11 28.66 -30.43 14.08
C LEU A 11 27.75 -29.62 14.63
N PRO A 12 27.90 -28.50 14.87
CA PRO A 12 26.95 -27.61 15.24
C PRO A 12 26.16 -27.42 14.08
N ALA A 13 25.09 -27.92 14.13
CA ALA A 13 24.16 -27.63 13.25
C ALA A 13 24.02 -26.21 13.17
N LEU A 14 24.51 -25.64 12.22
CA LEU A 14 24.27 -24.44 11.98
C LEU A 14 22.99 -24.33 11.59
N VAL A 15 22.17 -24.20 12.36
CA VAL A 15 20.88 -23.78 12.10
C VAL A 15 20.97 -22.48 11.51
N GLY A 16 21.01 -22.48 10.30
CA GLY A 16 20.79 -21.29 9.63
C GLY A 16 19.46 -20.82 9.98
N MET A 17 19.38 -19.89 10.81
CA MET A 17 18.25 -19.22 10.98
C MET A 17 17.98 -18.55 9.76
N MET A 18 17.26 -19.19 8.98
CA MET A 18 16.68 -18.55 7.96
C MET A 18 15.63 -17.74 8.51
N PHE A 19 15.90 -16.57 8.72
CA PHE A 19 14.89 -15.64 8.83
C PHE A 19 14.35 -15.55 7.47
N SER A 20 13.56 -16.40 7.13
CA SER A 20 12.63 -16.05 6.15
C SER A 20 11.92 -14.87 6.72
N CYS A 21 12.15 -13.79 6.22
CA CYS A 21 11.25 -12.72 6.32
C CYS A 21 10.02 -13.27 5.73
N SER A 22 9.22 -13.83 6.52
CA SER A 22 7.91 -14.10 6.11
C SER A 22 7.34 -12.76 5.82
N ASP A 23 7.15 -12.51 4.58
CA ASP A 23 6.46 -11.35 4.19
C ASP A 23 5.06 -11.54 4.68
N VAL A 24 4.81 -11.04 5.83
CA VAL A 24 3.46 -10.97 6.31
C VAL A 24 2.80 -9.93 5.43
N LYS A 25 2.01 -10.39 4.52
CA LYS A 25 1.28 -9.48 3.64
C LYS A 25 0.24 -8.72 4.44
N THR A 26 0.13 -7.46 4.15
CA THR A 26 -0.87 -6.62 4.78
C THR A 26 -2.23 -6.92 4.18
N ASP A 27 -3.23 -7.11 5.03
CA ASP A 27 -4.59 -7.36 4.57
C ASP A 27 -5.20 -6.07 4.07
N VAL A 28 -5.66 -6.10 2.84
CA VAL A 28 -6.29 -4.95 2.18
C VAL A 28 -7.51 -4.43 2.94
N LYS A 29 -8.15 -5.25 3.77
CA LYS A 29 -9.30 -4.81 4.56
C LYS A 29 -8.95 -3.73 5.56
N LYS A 30 -7.69 -3.57 5.89
CA LYS A 30 -7.24 -2.49 6.77
C LYS A 30 -7.39 -1.12 6.12
N LEU A 31 -7.66 -1.07 4.82
CA LEU A 31 -7.94 0.20 4.16
C LEU A 31 -9.33 0.75 4.45
N GLU A 32 -10.22 -0.03 5.07
CA GLU A 32 -11.59 0.45 5.32
C GLU A 32 -11.59 1.83 5.97
N GLY A 33 -12.38 2.73 5.44
CA GLY A 33 -12.57 4.07 6.03
C GLY A 33 -11.86 5.19 5.29
N LYS A 34 -11.67 6.28 5.99
CA LYS A 34 -11.17 7.52 5.39
C LYS A 34 -9.70 7.75 5.66
N TRP A 35 -9.02 8.18 4.62
CA TRP A 35 -7.59 8.43 4.67
C TRP A 35 -7.25 9.73 3.98
N ASN A 36 -6.23 10.41 4.47
CA ASN A 36 -5.64 11.55 3.79
C ASN A 36 -4.45 11.05 2.98
N VAL A 37 -4.27 11.57 1.78
CA VAL A 37 -3.10 11.27 0.96
C VAL A 37 -2.03 12.29 1.32
N VAL A 38 -0.99 11.87 1.99
CA VAL A 38 0.05 12.77 2.50
C VAL A 38 1.30 12.80 1.63
N GLU A 39 1.45 11.82 0.76
CA GLU A 39 2.61 11.74 -0.11
C GLU A 39 2.23 11.07 -1.42
N VAL A 40 2.69 11.59 -2.53
CA VAL A 40 2.42 11.07 -3.87
C VAL A 40 3.75 10.90 -4.59
N LYS A 41 4.04 9.68 -5.00
CA LYS A 41 5.28 9.34 -5.74
C LYS A 41 6.55 9.88 -5.05
N GLY A 42 6.59 9.76 -3.75
CA GLY A 42 7.75 10.17 -2.96
C GLY A 42 7.79 11.65 -2.57
N GLU A 43 6.81 12.42 -2.99
CA GLU A 43 6.77 13.84 -2.67
C GLU A 43 5.63 14.14 -1.71
N LYS A 44 5.92 14.89 -0.65
CA LYS A 44 4.91 15.26 0.32
C LYS A 44 3.93 16.24 -0.28
N VAL A 45 2.66 16.06 0.04
CA VAL A 45 1.63 17.00 -0.36
C VAL A 45 1.68 18.19 0.60
N LEU A 46 1.98 19.35 0.07
CA LEU A 46 2.16 20.55 0.87
C LEU A 46 0.96 21.50 0.88
N GLU A 47 -0.04 21.21 0.07
CA GLU A 47 -1.21 22.07 -0.01
C GLU A 47 -2.11 21.92 1.19
N GLU A 48 -2.84 23.00 1.49
CA GLU A 48 -3.90 22.91 2.45
C GLU A 48 -5.01 22.12 1.79
N GLY A 49 -5.60 21.20 2.48
CA GLY A 49 -6.63 20.36 1.87
C GLY A 49 -6.02 19.17 1.14
N LEU A 50 -5.57 18.22 1.93
CA LEU A 50 -5.00 16.99 1.37
C LEU A 50 -6.04 16.21 0.56
N PRO A 51 -5.63 15.54 -0.50
CA PRO A 51 -6.51 14.60 -1.16
C PRO A 51 -6.98 13.54 -0.17
N GLN A 52 -8.19 13.04 -0.36
CA GLN A 52 -8.78 12.06 0.56
C GLN A 52 -9.29 10.86 -0.21
N MET A 53 -9.19 9.71 0.42
CA MET A 53 -9.72 8.46 -0.09
C MET A 53 -10.59 7.80 0.96
N ASP A 54 -11.80 7.42 0.58
CA ASP A 54 -12.73 6.75 1.45
C ASP A 54 -13.04 5.38 0.86
N PHE A 55 -12.55 4.35 1.52
CA PHE A 55 -12.70 2.97 1.06
C PHE A 55 -13.87 2.29 1.71
N ASN A 56 -14.78 1.78 0.91
CA ASN A 56 -15.84 0.90 1.37
C ASN A 56 -15.50 -0.51 0.87
N MET A 57 -14.84 -1.27 1.70
CA MET A 57 -14.34 -2.59 1.31
C MET A 57 -15.46 -3.60 1.11
N ALA A 58 -16.53 -3.48 1.85
CA ALA A 58 -17.66 -4.39 1.70
C ALA A 58 -18.34 -4.24 0.33
N GLU A 59 -18.48 -3.01 -0.14
CA GLU A 59 -19.08 -2.75 -1.44
C GLU A 59 -18.04 -2.64 -2.56
N LYS A 60 -16.78 -2.73 -2.24
CA LYS A 60 -15.68 -2.61 -3.19
C LYS A 60 -15.73 -1.29 -3.94
N LYS A 61 -15.95 -0.22 -3.20
CA LYS A 61 -16.02 1.13 -3.74
C LYS A 61 -14.99 2.04 -3.11
N LEU A 62 -14.54 2.99 -3.88
CA LEU A 62 -13.63 4.02 -3.43
C LEU A 62 -14.12 5.36 -3.94
N HIS A 63 -14.24 6.31 -3.05
CA HIS A 63 -14.54 7.68 -3.45
C HIS A 63 -13.69 8.65 -2.64
N GLY A 64 -13.63 9.86 -3.06
CA GLY A 64 -12.85 10.87 -2.37
C GLY A 64 -12.64 12.09 -3.21
N ASN A 65 -11.55 12.81 -2.90
CA ASN A 65 -11.18 13.96 -3.68
C ASN A 65 -9.68 13.93 -3.98
N THR A 66 -9.31 14.52 -5.09
CA THR A 66 -7.92 14.57 -5.54
C THR A 66 -7.20 15.84 -5.08
N GLY A 67 -7.83 16.57 -4.17
CA GLY A 67 -7.38 17.89 -3.78
C GLY A 67 -8.27 18.98 -4.37
N CYS A 68 -9.01 18.68 -5.41
CA CYS A 68 -9.94 19.60 -6.05
C CYS A 68 -11.17 18.86 -6.53
N ASN A 69 -11.04 17.92 -7.44
CA ASN A 69 -12.18 17.21 -7.98
C ASN A 69 -12.57 16.01 -7.12
N LEU A 70 -13.85 15.68 -7.14
CA LEU A 70 -14.36 14.48 -6.49
C LEU A 70 -14.28 13.32 -7.46
N PHE A 71 -14.00 12.13 -6.95
CA PHE A 71 -13.96 10.94 -7.78
C PHE A 71 -14.74 9.79 -7.14
N ASN A 72 -15.24 8.91 -7.98
CA ASN A 72 -15.90 7.67 -7.57
C ASN A 72 -15.43 6.56 -8.47
N THR A 73 -15.03 5.46 -7.87
CA THR A 73 -14.57 4.30 -8.63
C THR A 73 -14.84 3.02 -7.86
N THR A 74 -14.49 1.90 -8.45
CA THR A 74 -14.60 0.59 -7.81
C THR A 74 -13.21 0.01 -7.65
N ILE A 75 -13.10 -0.95 -6.74
CA ILE A 75 -11.85 -1.66 -6.51
C ILE A 75 -12.05 -3.13 -6.77
N THR A 76 -11.00 -3.81 -7.19
CA THR A 76 -10.99 -5.25 -7.41
C THR A 76 -10.01 -5.88 -6.45
N LEU A 77 -10.43 -6.94 -5.79
CA LEU A 77 -9.61 -7.68 -4.83
C LEU A 77 -9.35 -9.08 -5.38
N ASP A 78 -8.23 -9.67 -4.98
CA ASP A 78 -7.90 -11.03 -5.35
C ASP A 78 -8.09 -11.92 -4.12
N PRO A 79 -9.01 -12.86 -4.14
CA PRO A 79 -9.24 -13.73 -2.98
C PRO A 79 -8.02 -14.56 -2.59
N GLU A 80 -7.08 -14.73 -3.51
CA GLU A 80 -5.88 -15.52 -3.23
C GLU A 80 -4.70 -14.68 -2.72
N ASP A 81 -4.82 -13.36 -2.72
CA ASP A 81 -3.77 -12.48 -2.23
C ASP A 81 -4.41 -11.37 -1.40
N VAL A 82 -4.26 -11.46 -0.10
CA VAL A 82 -4.91 -10.53 0.83
C VAL A 82 -4.42 -9.09 0.69
N SER A 83 -3.27 -8.88 0.08
CA SER A 83 -2.72 -7.53 -0.11
C SER A 83 -3.05 -6.93 -1.48
N SER A 84 -3.66 -7.69 -2.37
CA SER A 84 -3.91 -7.25 -3.72
C SER A 84 -5.08 -6.28 -3.82
N ILE A 85 -4.90 -5.20 -4.54
CA ILE A 85 -5.96 -4.25 -4.82
C ILE A 85 -5.68 -3.59 -6.16
N THR A 86 -6.71 -3.48 -6.99
CA THR A 86 -6.65 -2.75 -8.24
C THR A 86 -7.77 -1.72 -8.22
N ILE A 87 -7.46 -0.52 -8.62
CA ILE A 87 -8.43 0.58 -8.64
C ILE A 87 -8.82 0.84 -10.10
N ALA A 88 -10.10 0.73 -10.37
CA ALA A 88 -10.59 0.95 -11.73
C ALA A 88 -10.58 2.44 -12.08
N PRO A 89 -10.45 2.80 -13.35
CA PRO A 89 -10.66 4.18 -13.76
C PRO A 89 -12.10 4.56 -13.39
N GLY A 90 -12.27 5.67 -12.77
CA GLY A 90 -13.58 6.07 -12.30
C GLY A 90 -14.04 7.39 -12.90
N ALA A 91 -15.13 7.87 -12.37
CA ALA A 91 -15.67 9.16 -12.77
C ALA A 91 -15.10 10.24 -11.87
N THR A 92 -14.73 11.37 -12.45
CA THR A 92 -14.29 12.54 -11.70
C THR A 92 -15.08 13.74 -12.14
N THR A 93 -15.27 14.69 -11.23
CA THR A 93 -15.81 16.00 -11.63
C THR A 93 -14.74 16.72 -12.44
N MET A 94 -15.16 17.72 -13.20
CA MET A 94 -14.28 18.40 -14.13
C MET A 94 -14.13 19.88 -13.77
N MET A 95 -13.78 20.17 -12.55
CA MET A 95 -13.55 21.54 -12.13
C MET A 95 -12.12 21.96 -12.47
N ALA A 96 -11.95 23.22 -12.81
CA ALA A 96 -10.62 23.76 -13.02
C ALA A 96 -10.06 24.23 -11.69
N CYS A 97 -8.93 23.70 -11.30
CA CYS A 97 -8.31 24.03 -10.03
C CYS A 97 -6.90 24.54 -10.21
N PRO A 98 -6.40 25.31 -9.26
CA PRO A 98 -5.06 25.88 -9.41
C PRO A 98 -3.96 24.84 -9.51
N ASN A 99 -4.11 23.69 -8.86
CA ASN A 99 -3.06 22.66 -8.83
C ASN A 99 -3.53 21.36 -9.50
N MET A 100 -3.61 21.40 -10.80
CA MET A 100 -4.00 20.22 -11.58
C MET A 100 -2.87 19.19 -11.64
N ASP A 101 -1.64 19.56 -11.33
CA ASP A 101 -0.53 18.62 -11.32
C ASP A 101 -0.69 17.59 -10.20
N LEU A 102 -1.14 18.02 -9.03
CA LEU A 102 -1.40 17.13 -7.92
C LEU A 102 -2.51 16.14 -8.27
N GLU A 103 -3.60 16.64 -8.83
CA GLU A 103 -4.72 15.79 -9.23
C GLU A 103 -4.26 14.75 -10.25
N THR A 104 -3.51 15.17 -11.27
CA THR A 104 -3.01 14.28 -12.31
C THR A 104 -2.12 13.20 -11.68
N SER A 105 -1.25 13.58 -10.75
CA SER A 105 -0.35 12.63 -10.10
C SER A 105 -1.11 11.64 -9.24
N VAL A 106 -2.14 12.08 -8.53
CA VAL A 106 -2.97 11.18 -7.71
C VAL A 106 -3.70 10.18 -8.61
N LEU A 107 -4.34 10.66 -9.67
CA LEU A 107 -5.10 9.79 -10.57
C LEU A 107 -4.19 8.79 -11.29
N GLN A 108 -3.02 9.22 -11.75
CA GLN A 108 -2.06 8.32 -12.38
C GLN A 108 -1.55 7.27 -11.40
N SER A 109 -1.30 7.68 -10.16
CA SER A 109 -0.86 6.75 -9.13
C SER A 109 -1.94 5.71 -8.84
N MET A 110 -3.19 6.13 -8.77
CA MET A 110 -4.32 5.21 -8.54
C MET A 110 -4.38 4.13 -9.62
N ASP A 111 -4.11 4.48 -10.86
CA ASP A 111 -4.13 3.52 -11.97
C ASP A 111 -3.02 2.47 -11.85
N GLN A 112 -1.96 2.78 -11.16
CA GLN A 112 -0.80 1.91 -11.04
C GLN A 112 -0.81 1.05 -9.78
N VAL A 113 -1.70 1.31 -8.85
CA VAL A 113 -1.78 0.57 -7.58
C VAL A 113 -2.09 -0.90 -7.84
N ARG A 114 -1.33 -1.79 -7.22
CA ARG A 114 -1.55 -3.24 -7.31
C ARG A 114 -1.62 -3.92 -5.95
N SER A 115 -1.06 -3.31 -4.92
CA SER A 115 -1.13 -3.90 -3.57
C SER A 115 -0.95 -2.85 -2.48
N VAL A 116 -1.17 -3.28 -1.25
CA VAL A 116 -0.99 -2.45 -0.08
C VAL A 116 0.13 -2.98 0.77
N LYS A 117 0.79 -2.09 1.49
CA LYS A 117 1.78 -2.45 2.50
C LYS A 117 1.50 -1.66 3.76
N ALA A 118 1.90 -2.22 4.89
CA ALA A 118 1.81 -1.50 6.16
C ALA A 118 2.79 -0.34 6.15
N GLY A 119 2.38 0.76 6.74
CA GLY A 119 3.26 1.91 6.94
C GLY A 119 3.99 1.81 8.26
N LYS A 120 4.37 2.95 8.79
CA LYS A 120 5.16 2.99 10.04
C LYS A 120 4.35 2.60 11.27
N ASP A 121 3.04 2.72 11.21
CA ASP A 121 2.14 2.36 12.31
C ASP A 121 0.74 2.09 11.77
N GLU A 122 -0.22 1.84 12.65
CA GLU A 122 -1.59 1.50 12.25
C GLU A 122 -2.32 2.61 11.54
N ASN A 123 -1.83 3.83 11.65
CA ASN A 123 -2.47 4.99 11.04
C ASN A 123 -1.89 5.33 9.68
N GLU A 124 -0.98 4.53 9.18
CA GLU A 124 -0.36 4.75 7.89
C GLU A 124 -0.43 3.51 7.00
N MET A 125 -0.84 3.68 5.77
CA MET A 125 -0.86 2.61 4.77
C MET A 125 -0.17 3.08 3.51
N LEU A 126 0.47 2.16 2.83
CA LEU A 126 1.17 2.44 1.58
C LEU A 126 0.48 1.73 0.43
N LEU A 127 0.19 2.46 -0.63
CA LEU A 127 -0.32 1.87 -1.86
C LEU A 127 0.86 1.76 -2.82
N VAL A 128 1.11 0.56 -3.33
CA VAL A 128 2.31 0.27 -4.11
C VAL A 128 1.96 -0.29 -5.48
N ASP A 129 2.90 -0.19 -6.40
CA ASP A 129 2.74 -0.73 -7.73
C ASP A 129 3.16 -2.20 -7.79
N GLN A 130 3.17 -2.75 -8.99
CA GLN A 130 3.52 -4.14 -9.22
C GLN A 130 4.94 -4.47 -8.75
N ASP A 131 5.85 -3.52 -8.80
CA ASP A 131 7.24 -3.72 -8.43
C ASP A 131 7.52 -3.41 -6.95
N GLY A 132 6.50 -3.00 -6.22
CA GLY A 132 6.63 -2.64 -4.82
C GLY A 132 7.02 -1.20 -4.56
N ASN A 133 7.03 -0.36 -5.59
CA ASN A 133 7.32 1.06 -5.42
C ASN A 133 6.13 1.76 -4.76
N VAL A 134 6.40 2.59 -3.78
CA VAL A 134 5.34 3.31 -3.08
C VAL A 134 4.81 4.44 -3.96
N LEU A 135 3.53 4.40 -4.23
CA LEU A 135 2.85 5.40 -5.04
C LEU A 135 2.16 6.45 -4.18
N LEU A 136 1.46 6.00 -3.16
CA LEU A 136 0.70 6.88 -2.28
C LEU A 136 0.93 6.48 -0.84
N VAL A 137 1.13 7.46 0.02
CA VAL A 137 1.18 7.25 1.47
C VAL A 137 -0.10 7.83 2.04
N LEU A 138 -0.84 7.00 2.75
CA LEU A 138 -2.12 7.35 3.35
C LEU A 138 -1.99 7.43 4.86
N GLU A 139 -2.60 8.44 5.44
CA GLU A 139 -2.69 8.55 6.90
C GLU A 139 -4.15 8.61 7.31
N ARG A 140 -4.48 8.01 8.44
CA ARG A 140 -5.86 8.04 8.95
C ARG A 140 -6.28 9.49 9.20
N ASN A 141 -7.52 9.74 8.84
CA ASN A 141 -8.12 11.04 9.04
C ASN A 141 -8.70 11.13 10.46
#